data_a96c5740cea9dbcea381464f10ae44e0
#
_entry.id   a96c5740cea9dbcea381464f10ae44e0
#
_cell.length_a   1.000
_cell.length_b   1.000
_cell.length_c   1.000
_cell.angle_alpha   90.00
_cell.angle_beta   90.00
_cell.angle_gamma   90.00
#
_symmetry.space_group_name_H-M   'P 1'
#
loop_
_entity.id
_entity.type
_entity.pdbx_description
1 polymer ?
#
loop_
_entity_poly.entity_id
_entity_poly.type
_entity_poly.pdbx_seq_one_letter_code
_entity_poly.pdbx_strand_id
1 'polypeptide(L)'
;TPFKEGARCVLLCGSGELGKEVVIELQRYGVEVIAVDAYANAPAMQVADRAHVISMLDGDALRSVIEQEQPDLVVPEVEAIATDVLAEIEGQGKVEIIPTARATQLTMNREGIRRLAAEELGLRTSPFAFAASKEEYLSAVEKIGMPCVIKPIMSSSGKGQSTVKTETDIDTSWQYAQEGGRAGAGKVIVEGFVDFDYEITQLTVRHVGGTSFCDPIGHVQVDGDYRESWQPQPMT
;
A
#
# COMPACT_ATOMS: atom_id res chain seq x y z
N THR A 1 -9.50 16.36 -24.35
CA THR A 1 -10.37 15.27 -24.86
C THR A 1 -9.50 14.08 -25.18
N PRO A 2 -9.82 12.88 -24.68
CA PRO A 2 -9.07 11.66 -24.97
C PRO A 2 -8.82 11.47 -26.48
N PHE A 3 -7.73 10.80 -26.82
CA PHE A 3 -7.30 10.53 -28.22
C PHE A 3 -7.05 11.77 -29.11
N LYS A 4 -6.84 12.92 -28.49
CA LYS A 4 -6.47 14.15 -29.21
C LYS A 4 -5.06 14.58 -28.81
N GLU A 5 -4.40 15.30 -29.70
CA GLU A 5 -3.12 15.92 -29.40
C GLU A 5 -3.22 16.81 -28.14
N GLY A 6 -2.31 16.60 -27.18
CA GLY A 6 -2.31 17.26 -25.89
C GLY A 6 -3.27 16.67 -24.86
N ALA A 7 -3.94 15.54 -25.15
CA ALA A 7 -4.64 14.77 -24.11
C ALA A 7 -3.63 14.24 -23.09
N ARG A 8 -4.01 14.29 -21.81
CA ARG A 8 -3.22 13.61 -20.76
C ARG A 8 -3.58 12.13 -20.75
N CYS A 9 -2.58 11.29 -20.57
CA CYS A 9 -2.69 9.85 -20.51
C CYS A 9 -2.17 9.33 -19.16
N VAL A 10 -2.97 8.55 -18.46
CA VAL A 10 -2.64 7.95 -17.17
C VAL A 10 -2.65 6.44 -17.28
N LEU A 11 -1.59 5.81 -16.81
CA LEU A 11 -1.51 4.35 -16.64
C LEU A 11 -1.75 4.02 -15.18
N LEU A 12 -2.84 3.31 -14.89
CA LEU A 12 -3.23 2.88 -13.56
C LEU A 12 -2.77 1.44 -13.31
N CYS A 13 -1.88 1.25 -12.33
CA CYS A 13 -1.40 -0.06 -11.90
C CYS A 13 -2.22 -0.56 -10.71
N GLY A 14 -3.22 -1.37 -10.99
CA GLY A 14 -4.25 -1.85 -10.08
C GLY A 14 -5.63 -1.48 -10.61
N SER A 15 -6.40 -2.50 -10.98
CA SER A 15 -7.67 -2.32 -11.69
C SER A 15 -8.86 -2.88 -10.91
N GLY A 16 -8.76 -2.90 -9.57
CA GLY A 16 -9.85 -3.29 -8.67
C GLY A 16 -11.01 -2.29 -8.64
N GLU A 17 -11.87 -2.41 -7.63
CA GLU A 17 -13.05 -1.56 -7.49
C GLU A 17 -12.67 -0.09 -7.23
N LEU A 18 -11.67 0.15 -6.37
CA LEU A 18 -11.16 1.50 -6.15
C LEU A 18 -10.52 2.06 -7.43
N GLY A 19 -9.74 1.24 -8.14
CA GLY A 19 -9.16 1.61 -9.43
C GLY A 19 -10.23 2.03 -10.44
N LYS A 20 -11.38 1.36 -10.46
CA LYS A 20 -12.52 1.74 -11.31
C LYS A 20 -13.04 3.13 -11.02
N GLU A 21 -13.20 3.50 -9.74
CA GLU A 21 -13.64 4.84 -9.36
C GLU A 21 -12.60 5.90 -9.76
N VAL A 22 -11.30 5.59 -9.61
CA VAL A 22 -10.21 6.46 -10.08
C VAL A 22 -10.29 6.69 -11.59
N VAL A 23 -10.49 5.63 -12.39
CA VAL A 23 -10.65 5.74 -13.85
C VAL A 23 -11.84 6.65 -14.20
N ILE A 24 -12.99 6.40 -13.60
CA ILE A 24 -14.21 7.19 -13.86
C ILE A 24 -13.95 8.68 -13.57
N GLU A 25 -13.30 8.99 -12.45
CA GLU A 25 -13.02 10.37 -12.09
C GLU A 25 -12.00 11.02 -13.02
N LEU A 26 -10.95 10.33 -13.41
CA LEU A 26 -9.97 10.83 -14.39
C LEU A 26 -10.64 11.13 -15.75
N GLN A 27 -11.52 10.25 -16.21
CA GLN A 27 -12.26 10.45 -17.46
C GLN A 27 -13.21 11.65 -17.40
N ARG A 28 -13.76 12.01 -16.24
CA ARG A 28 -14.54 13.24 -16.05
C ARG A 28 -13.71 14.50 -16.33
N TYR A 29 -12.40 14.45 -16.11
CA TYR A 29 -11.48 15.54 -16.45
C TYR A 29 -10.95 15.45 -17.90
N GLY A 30 -11.42 14.49 -18.69
CA GLY A 30 -10.98 14.30 -20.07
C GLY A 30 -9.61 13.65 -20.20
N VAL A 31 -9.17 12.94 -19.16
CA VAL A 31 -7.93 12.17 -19.13
C VAL A 31 -8.17 10.81 -19.78
N GLU A 32 -7.22 10.36 -20.60
CA GLU A 32 -7.16 9.02 -21.17
C GLU A 32 -6.57 8.06 -20.15
N VAL A 33 -7.21 6.92 -19.92
CA VAL A 33 -6.79 6.00 -18.87
C VAL A 33 -6.54 4.60 -19.40
N ILE A 34 -5.38 4.06 -19.04
CA ILE A 34 -4.95 2.69 -19.32
C ILE A 34 -4.95 1.91 -18.02
N ALA A 35 -5.72 0.84 -17.94
CA ALA A 35 -5.84 -0.01 -16.76
C ALA A 35 -4.94 -1.24 -16.87
N VAL A 36 -4.16 -1.52 -15.82
CA VAL A 36 -3.25 -2.68 -15.77
C VAL A 36 -3.55 -3.53 -14.53
N ASP A 37 -3.68 -4.84 -14.73
CA ASP A 37 -3.84 -5.80 -13.63
C ASP A 37 -3.34 -7.19 -14.02
N ALA A 38 -3.26 -8.10 -13.05
CA ALA A 38 -2.81 -9.48 -13.23
C ALA A 38 -3.88 -10.41 -13.82
N TYR A 39 -5.13 -9.96 -13.93
CA TYR A 39 -6.23 -10.77 -14.46
C TYR A 39 -7.13 -9.96 -15.41
N ALA A 40 -7.72 -10.65 -16.37
CA ALA A 40 -8.58 -10.04 -17.36
C ALA A 40 -9.94 -9.62 -16.78
N ASN A 41 -10.54 -8.59 -17.39
CA ASN A 41 -11.84 -8.04 -17.00
C ASN A 41 -11.92 -7.53 -15.56
N ALA A 42 -10.78 -7.10 -14.99
CA ALA A 42 -10.76 -6.41 -13.72
C ALA A 42 -11.73 -5.20 -13.74
N PRO A 43 -12.31 -4.79 -12.61
CA PRO A 43 -13.34 -3.74 -12.55
C PRO A 43 -13.00 -2.45 -13.31
N ALA A 44 -11.79 -1.93 -13.16
CA ALA A 44 -11.35 -0.72 -13.87
C ALA A 44 -11.19 -0.92 -15.38
N MET A 45 -10.80 -2.11 -15.82
CA MET A 45 -10.67 -2.42 -17.27
C MET A 45 -12.01 -2.34 -18.03
N GLN A 46 -13.13 -2.45 -17.30
CA GLN A 46 -14.47 -2.36 -17.90
C GLN A 46 -14.83 -0.93 -18.33
N VAL A 47 -14.14 0.06 -17.83
CA VAL A 47 -14.42 1.48 -18.08
C VAL A 47 -13.21 2.25 -18.62
N ALA A 48 -12.00 1.71 -18.54
CA ALA A 48 -10.80 2.32 -19.08
C ALA A 48 -10.79 2.37 -20.61
N ASP A 49 -10.03 3.29 -21.17
CA ASP A 49 -9.90 3.44 -22.62
C ASP A 49 -9.08 2.31 -23.25
N ARG A 50 -8.11 1.78 -22.53
CA ARG A 50 -7.31 0.59 -22.89
C ARG A 50 -6.98 -0.22 -21.64
N ALA A 51 -6.60 -1.49 -21.85
CA ALA A 51 -6.24 -2.36 -20.74
C ALA A 51 -5.12 -3.34 -21.10
N HIS A 52 -4.29 -3.67 -20.13
CA HIS A 52 -3.26 -4.71 -20.23
C HIS A 52 -3.36 -5.70 -19.07
N VAL A 53 -3.16 -6.96 -19.38
CA VAL A 53 -3.14 -8.05 -18.39
C VAL A 53 -1.71 -8.54 -18.28
N ILE A 54 -1.02 -8.19 -17.19
CA ILE A 54 0.35 -8.58 -16.89
C ILE A 54 0.52 -8.83 -15.39
N SER A 55 1.51 -9.61 -15.01
CA SER A 55 2.01 -9.56 -13.63
C SER A 55 2.80 -8.25 -13.43
N MET A 56 2.29 -7.33 -12.64
CA MET A 56 3.00 -6.08 -12.35
C MET A 56 4.24 -6.27 -11.45
N LEU A 57 4.43 -7.48 -10.89
CA LEU A 57 5.68 -7.88 -10.23
C LEU A 57 6.78 -8.26 -11.25
N ASP A 58 6.40 -8.54 -12.50
CA ASP A 58 7.33 -8.71 -13.61
C ASP A 58 7.75 -7.31 -14.12
N GLY A 59 8.96 -6.91 -13.75
CA GLY A 59 9.49 -5.59 -14.09
C GLY A 59 9.64 -5.36 -15.58
N ASP A 60 9.99 -6.38 -16.35
CA ASP A 60 10.16 -6.27 -17.81
C ASP A 60 8.80 -6.12 -18.49
N ALA A 61 7.77 -6.85 -18.04
CA ALA A 61 6.42 -6.70 -18.53
C ALA A 61 5.85 -5.30 -18.22
N LEU A 62 6.05 -4.81 -16.99
CA LEU A 62 5.61 -3.46 -16.58
C LEU A 62 6.30 -2.37 -17.42
N ARG A 63 7.62 -2.47 -17.57
CA ARG A 63 8.41 -1.55 -18.40
C ARG A 63 7.90 -1.54 -19.85
N SER A 64 7.68 -2.72 -20.43
CA SER A 64 7.21 -2.85 -21.81
C SER A 64 5.86 -2.16 -22.03
N VAL A 65 4.93 -2.29 -21.10
CA VAL A 65 3.63 -1.61 -21.17
C VAL A 65 3.80 -0.09 -21.07
N ILE A 66 4.62 0.41 -20.14
CA ILE A 66 4.88 1.85 -20.00
C ILE A 66 5.54 2.42 -21.25
N GLU A 67 6.51 1.71 -21.83
CA GLU A 67 7.18 2.13 -23.06
C GLU A 67 6.26 2.09 -24.29
N GLN A 68 5.36 1.11 -24.37
CA GLN A 68 4.37 0.99 -25.43
C GLN A 68 3.33 2.12 -25.37
N GLU A 69 2.80 2.39 -24.20
CA GLU A 69 1.69 3.33 -24.00
C GLU A 69 2.14 4.78 -23.83
N GLN A 70 3.39 5.00 -23.42
CA GLN A 70 3.98 6.32 -23.21
C GLN A 70 3.07 7.27 -22.39
N PRO A 71 2.60 6.87 -21.21
CA PRO A 71 1.71 7.70 -20.41
C PRO A 71 2.44 8.94 -19.88
N ASP A 72 1.70 10.01 -19.65
CA ASP A 72 2.22 11.19 -18.93
C ASP A 72 2.44 10.87 -17.45
N LEU A 73 1.60 9.98 -16.89
CA LEU A 73 1.56 9.67 -15.47
C LEU A 73 1.32 8.18 -15.24
N VAL A 74 2.06 7.60 -14.31
CA VAL A 74 1.79 6.26 -13.76
C VAL A 74 1.29 6.38 -12.33
N VAL A 75 0.19 5.71 -12.04
CA VAL A 75 -0.44 5.66 -10.71
C VAL A 75 -0.34 4.24 -10.16
N PRO A 76 0.60 3.96 -9.25
CA PRO A 76 0.62 2.70 -8.50
C PRO A 76 -0.50 2.71 -7.45
N GLU A 77 -1.48 1.80 -7.58
CA GLU A 77 -2.63 1.68 -6.68
C GLU A 77 -2.54 0.46 -5.78
N VAL A 78 -1.96 -0.66 -6.30
CA VAL A 78 -1.80 -1.89 -5.53
C VAL A 78 -0.38 -2.10 -5.05
N GLU A 79 -0.19 -2.94 -4.02
CA GLU A 79 1.13 -3.21 -3.45
C GLU A 79 1.96 -4.28 -4.23
N ALA A 80 1.37 -4.97 -5.20
CA ALA A 80 2.02 -6.01 -5.99
C ALA A 80 2.62 -5.45 -7.29
N ILE A 81 3.60 -4.55 -7.18
CA ILE A 81 4.24 -3.84 -8.30
C ILE A 81 5.76 -3.92 -8.18
N ALA A 82 6.46 -4.01 -9.32
CA ALA A 82 7.92 -3.91 -9.42
C ALA A 82 8.37 -2.46 -9.20
N THR A 83 8.40 -2.02 -7.94
CA THR A 83 8.69 -0.63 -7.56
C THR A 83 10.09 -0.16 -7.94
N ASP A 84 11.06 -1.07 -8.07
CA ASP A 84 12.42 -0.74 -8.52
C ASP A 84 12.40 -0.26 -9.98
N VAL A 85 11.59 -0.89 -10.82
CA VAL A 85 11.39 -0.45 -12.21
C VAL A 85 10.71 0.90 -12.26
N LEU A 86 9.73 1.17 -11.39
CA LEU A 86 9.14 2.51 -11.30
C LEU A 86 10.17 3.56 -10.91
N ALA A 87 11.06 3.26 -9.96
CA ALA A 87 12.13 4.18 -9.55
C ALA A 87 13.12 4.48 -10.69
N GLU A 88 13.47 3.48 -11.50
CA GLU A 88 14.31 3.66 -12.68
C GLU A 88 13.63 4.56 -13.73
N ILE A 89 12.34 4.33 -14.01
CA ILE A 89 11.56 5.10 -14.99
C ILE A 89 11.40 6.55 -14.52
N GLU A 90 11.05 6.75 -13.24
CA GLU A 90 10.96 8.08 -12.62
C GLU A 90 12.30 8.83 -12.71
N GLY A 91 13.42 8.14 -12.45
CA GLY A 91 14.77 8.70 -12.57
C GLY A 91 15.16 9.14 -13.98
N GLN A 92 14.54 8.59 -15.03
CA GLN A 92 14.72 9.03 -16.41
C GLN A 92 14.00 10.36 -16.72
N GLY A 93 13.08 10.79 -15.88
CA GLY A 93 12.35 12.06 -16.03
C GLY A 93 11.40 12.14 -17.22
N LYS A 94 11.02 11.01 -17.80
CA LYS A 94 10.12 10.95 -18.96
C LYS A 94 8.64 10.76 -18.57
N VAL A 95 8.41 10.11 -17.46
CA VAL A 95 7.08 9.77 -16.94
C VAL A 95 7.02 10.18 -15.47
N GLU A 96 5.97 10.85 -15.09
CA GLU A 96 5.70 11.18 -13.70
C GLU A 96 5.04 9.99 -12.98
N ILE A 97 5.43 9.72 -11.73
CA ILE A 97 4.85 8.64 -10.92
C ILE A 97 4.24 9.25 -9.67
N ILE A 98 2.95 9.02 -9.45
CA ILE A 98 2.21 9.56 -8.31
C ILE A 98 1.38 8.47 -7.62
N PRO A 99 1.66 8.20 -6.34
CA PRO A 99 2.74 8.75 -5.50
C PRO A 99 4.11 8.39 -6.07
N THR A 100 5.16 9.15 -5.69
CA THR A 100 6.52 8.91 -6.21
C THR A 100 6.95 7.45 -5.99
N ALA A 101 7.81 6.92 -6.85
CA ALA A 101 8.31 5.56 -6.71
C ALA A 101 8.90 5.29 -5.32
N ARG A 102 9.63 6.26 -4.75
CA ARG A 102 10.14 6.17 -3.37
C ARG A 102 9.02 6.07 -2.34
N ALA A 103 7.98 6.89 -2.45
CA ALA A 103 6.85 6.84 -1.52
C ALA A 103 6.14 5.49 -1.60
N THR A 104 5.95 4.99 -2.82
CA THR A 104 5.37 3.68 -3.09
C THR A 104 6.20 2.55 -2.47
N GLN A 105 7.51 2.54 -2.67
CA GLN A 105 8.42 1.56 -2.05
C GLN A 105 8.34 1.56 -0.51
N LEU A 106 8.34 2.74 0.09
CA LEU A 106 8.31 2.88 1.55
C LEU A 106 6.96 2.43 2.14
N THR A 107 5.85 2.82 1.52
CA THR A 107 4.51 2.49 2.04
C THR A 107 4.14 1.02 1.84
N MET A 108 4.65 0.37 0.82
CA MET A 108 4.46 -1.06 0.58
C MET A 108 5.28 -1.95 1.52
N ASN A 109 6.33 -1.42 2.11
CA ASN A 109 7.25 -2.14 2.99
C ASN A 109 7.15 -1.63 4.42
N ARG A 110 6.56 -2.42 5.32
CA ARG A 110 6.41 -2.05 6.74
C ARG A 110 7.73 -1.75 7.43
N GLU A 111 8.83 -2.40 7.03
CA GLU A 111 10.14 -2.08 7.57
C GLU A 111 10.61 -0.72 7.11
N GLY A 112 10.50 -0.44 5.81
CA GLY A 112 10.92 0.84 5.23
C GLY A 112 10.18 2.02 5.86
N ILE A 113 8.84 1.99 5.87
CA ILE A 113 8.04 3.08 6.45
C ILE A 113 8.24 3.21 7.97
N ARG A 114 8.39 2.09 8.69
CA ARG A 114 8.60 2.11 10.16
C ARG A 114 9.95 2.71 10.52
N ARG A 115 11.02 2.33 9.82
CA ARG A 115 12.36 2.91 10.04
C ARG A 115 12.38 4.38 9.68
N LEU A 116 11.80 4.76 8.54
CA LEU A 116 11.66 6.16 8.16
C LEU A 116 10.97 6.96 9.28
N ALA A 117 9.82 6.50 9.75
CA ALA A 117 9.05 7.21 10.77
C ALA A 117 9.79 7.31 12.11
N ALA A 118 10.30 6.18 12.62
CA ALA A 118 10.87 6.11 13.97
C ALA A 118 12.34 6.57 14.04
N GLU A 119 13.16 6.14 13.07
CA GLU A 119 14.62 6.29 13.15
C GLU A 119 15.11 7.54 12.41
N GLU A 120 14.52 7.90 11.27
CA GLU A 120 14.95 9.07 10.49
C GLU A 120 14.17 10.34 10.87
N LEU A 121 12.83 10.22 10.99
CA LEU A 121 11.97 11.39 11.29
C LEU A 121 11.71 11.59 12.78
N GLY A 122 12.09 10.64 13.64
CA GLY A 122 11.89 10.72 15.08
C GLY A 122 10.42 10.79 15.51
N LEU A 123 9.50 10.26 14.68
CA LEU A 123 8.09 10.25 15.01
C LEU A 123 7.78 9.19 16.06
N ARG A 124 6.81 9.47 16.90
CA ARG A 124 6.35 8.52 17.91
C ARG A 124 5.67 7.33 17.23
N THR A 125 6.19 6.14 17.50
CA THR A 125 5.62 4.85 17.07
C THR A 125 5.50 3.91 18.26
N SER A 126 4.74 2.82 18.11
CA SER A 126 4.83 1.71 19.09
C SER A 126 6.25 1.13 19.10
N PRO A 127 6.73 0.56 20.21
CA PRO A 127 7.96 -0.22 20.21
C PRO A 127 7.87 -1.34 19.18
N PHE A 128 8.95 -1.61 18.47
CA PHE A 128 8.96 -2.63 17.42
C PHE A 128 10.29 -3.37 17.31
N ALA A 129 10.25 -4.56 16.74
CA ALA A 129 11.41 -5.32 16.30
C ALA A 129 11.07 -6.09 15.02
N PHE A 130 12.06 -6.28 14.15
CA PHE A 130 11.93 -7.12 12.96
C PHE A 130 12.55 -8.49 13.22
N ALA A 131 11.99 -9.52 12.59
CA ALA A 131 12.48 -10.88 12.69
C ALA A 131 12.37 -11.58 11.33
N ALA A 132 13.46 -12.17 10.88
CA ALA A 132 13.56 -12.95 9.64
C ALA A 132 13.62 -14.46 9.89
N SER A 133 13.76 -14.89 11.13
CA SER A 133 13.76 -16.28 11.54
C SER A 133 12.87 -16.50 12.77
N LYS A 134 12.57 -17.76 13.06
CA LYS A 134 11.79 -18.11 14.27
C LYS A 134 12.52 -17.70 15.55
N GLU A 135 13.84 -17.86 15.58
CA GLU A 135 14.69 -17.52 16.72
C GLU A 135 14.68 -16.01 16.97
N GLU A 136 14.84 -15.21 15.91
CA GLU A 136 14.75 -13.74 15.99
C GLU A 136 13.34 -13.30 16.44
N TYR A 137 12.30 -13.99 15.96
CA TYR A 137 10.94 -13.72 16.36
C TYR A 137 10.70 -13.95 17.84
N LEU A 138 11.16 -15.08 18.39
CA LEU A 138 11.06 -15.35 19.83
C LEU A 138 11.77 -14.28 20.66
N SER A 139 12.99 -13.90 20.26
CA SER A 139 13.74 -12.82 20.91
C SER A 139 13.01 -11.46 20.79
N ALA A 140 12.37 -11.20 19.66
CA ALA A 140 11.59 -9.99 19.45
C ALA A 140 10.35 -9.94 20.35
N VAL A 141 9.60 -11.05 20.49
CA VAL A 141 8.45 -11.14 21.41
C VAL A 141 8.89 -10.93 22.85
N GLU A 142 10.00 -11.56 23.29
CA GLU A 142 10.56 -11.36 24.62
C GLU A 142 10.94 -9.90 24.88
N LYS A 143 11.61 -9.25 23.90
CA LYS A 143 12.05 -7.85 24.00
C LYS A 143 10.89 -6.86 24.05
N ILE A 144 9.86 -7.07 23.21
CA ILE A 144 8.70 -6.16 23.12
C ILE A 144 7.74 -6.40 24.27
N GLY A 145 7.60 -7.65 24.73
CA GLY A 145 6.66 -8.05 25.74
C GLY A 145 5.25 -8.36 25.19
N MET A 146 4.43 -8.94 26.02
CA MET A 146 3.05 -9.26 25.69
C MET A 146 2.08 -8.34 26.45
N PRO A 147 0.93 -7.94 25.85
CA PRO A 147 0.53 -8.28 24.50
C PRO A 147 1.32 -7.55 23.40
N CYS A 148 1.52 -8.23 22.26
CA CYS A 148 2.16 -7.64 21.08
C CYS A 148 1.44 -8.07 19.79
N VAL A 149 1.64 -7.32 18.72
CA VAL A 149 1.02 -7.57 17.41
C VAL A 149 2.08 -8.03 16.42
N ILE A 150 1.78 -9.11 15.72
CA ILE A 150 2.65 -9.70 14.70
C ILE A 150 2.05 -9.41 13.34
N LYS A 151 2.89 -8.89 12.40
CA LYS A 151 2.46 -8.60 11.03
C LYS A 151 3.53 -9.04 10.04
N PRO A 152 3.18 -9.65 8.90
CA PRO A 152 4.12 -9.82 7.78
C PRO A 152 4.63 -8.45 7.30
N ILE A 153 5.85 -8.38 6.77
CA ILE A 153 6.41 -7.13 6.24
C ILE A 153 5.58 -6.60 5.07
N MET A 154 5.06 -7.49 4.22
CA MET A 154 4.20 -7.14 3.10
C MET A 154 2.88 -7.92 3.21
N SER A 155 1.83 -7.25 3.58
CA SER A 155 0.46 -7.77 3.58
C SER A 155 -0.53 -6.60 3.59
N SER A 156 -1.74 -6.83 3.08
CA SER A 156 -2.85 -5.89 3.14
C SER A 156 -4.05 -6.50 3.86
N SER A 157 -5.00 -5.67 4.25
CA SER A 157 -6.28 -6.08 4.85
C SER A 157 -6.13 -7.03 6.03
N GLY A 158 -5.11 -6.82 6.88
CA GLY A 158 -4.90 -7.62 8.09
C GLY A 158 -4.47 -9.08 7.88
N LYS A 159 -4.25 -9.53 6.64
CA LYS A 159 -3.83 -10.91 6.35
C LYS A 159 -2.49 -11.22 7.02
N GLY A 160 -2.44 -12.34 7.75
CA GLY A 160 -1.27 -12.75 8.53
C GLY A 160 -1.01 -11.92 9.78
N GLN A 161 -1.89 -10.96 10.13
CA GLN A 161 -1.78 -10.18 11.35
C GLN A 161 -2.48 -10.91 12.51
N SER A 162 -1.81 -10.96 13.66
CA SER A 162 -2.37 -11.54 14.89
C SER A 162 -1.83 -10.86 16.13
N THR A 163 -2.54 -11.02 17.24
CA THR A 163 -2.11 -10.51 18.55
C THR A 163 -1.65 -11.69 19.41
N VAL A 164 -0.43 -11.63 19.90
CA VAL A 164 0.12 -12.55 20.90
C VAL A 164 -0.21 -11.99 22.27
N LYS A 165 -1.10 -12.65 23.01
CA LYS A 165 -1.49 -12.27 24.37
C LYS A 165 -0.82 -13.15 25.41
N THR A 166 -0.56 -14.39 25.06
CA THR A 166 0.00 -15.42 25.93
C THR A 166 1.05 -16.25 25.18
N GLU A 167 1.86 -17.00 25.91
CA GLU A 167 2.88 -17.88 25.32
C GLU A 167 2.29 -18.91 24.35
N THR A 168 1.04 -19.34 24.55
CA THR A 168 0.38 -20.30 23.65
C THR A 168 0.07 -19.74 22.28
N ASP A 169 0.04 -18.41 22.12
CA ASP A 169 -0.27 -17.76 20.86
C ASP A 169 0.97 -17.62 19.95
N ILE A 170 2.17 -17.77 20.53
CA ILE A 170 3.43 -17.44 19.86
C ILE A 170 3.61 -18.25 18.57
N ASP A 171 3.48 -19.57 18.64
CA ASP A 171 3.72 -20.45 17.48
C ASP A 171 2.67 -20.29 16.39
N THR A 172 1.41 -20.20 16.78
CA THR A 172 0.28 -19.98 15.84
C THR A 172 0.39 -18.64 15.14
N SER A 173 0.77 -17.59 15.86
CA SER A 173 0.95 -16.24 15.29
C SER A 173 2.09 -16.20 14.26
N TRP A 174 3.20 -16.87 14.56
CA TRP A 174 4.28 -17.00 13.58
C TRP A 174 3.84 -17.71 12.32
N GLN A 175 3.19 -18.87 12.44
CA GLN A 175 2.71 -19.64 11.29
C GLN A 175 1.73 -18.85 10.45
N TYR A 176 0.75 -18.20 11.10
CA TYR A 176 -0.23 -17.37 10.40
C TYR A 176 0.42 -16.20 9.64
N ALA A 177 1.45 -15.59 10.24
CA ALA A 177 2.19 -14.52 9.55
C ALA A 177 2.98 -15.02 8.33
N GLN A 178 3.48 -16.27 8.34
CA GLN A 178 4.14 -16.86 7.18
C GLN A 178 3.17 -17.16 6.03
N GLU A 179 1.94 -17.57 6.34
CA GLU A 179 0.90 -17.88 5.36
C GLU A 179 0.28 -16.63 4.75
N GLY A 180 0.21 -15.53 5.50
CA GLY A 180 -0.43 -14.27 5.09
C GLY A 180 0.47 -13.32 4.30
N GLY A 181 1.77 -13.58 4.18
CA GLY A 181 2.72 -12.73 3.44
C GLY A 181 2.55 -12.82 1.93
N ARG A 182 2.46 -11.69 1.22
CA ARG A 182 2.33 -11.66 -0.27
C ARG A 182 3.65 -11.73 -1.01
N ALA A 183 4.67 -11.08 -0.49
CA ALA A 183 6.03 -11.11 -1.06
C ALA A 183 7.04 -10.97 0.08
N GLY A 184 8.14 -11.71 0.05
CA GLY A 184 9.11 -11.72 1.14
C GLY A 184 8.66 -12.59 2.30
N ALA A 185 8.19 -13.81 2.03
CA ALA A 185 7.90 -14.81 3.05
C ALA A 185 9.06 -14.91 4.05
N GLY A 186 8.72 -14.97 5.34
CA GLY A 186 9.67 -15.19 6.42
C GLY A 186 9.93 -13.99 7.32
N LYS A 187 9.81 -12.75 6.85
CA LYS A 187 10.09 -11.58 7.69
C LYS A 187 8.80 -11.00 8.29
N VAL A 188 8.84 -10.72 9.59
CA VAL A 188 7.72 -10.12 10.32
C VAL A 188 8.20 -8.89 11.11
N ILE A 189 7.24 -8.02 11.46
CA ILE A 189 7.40 -7.03 12.51
C ILE A 189 6.63 -7.50 13.74
N VAL A 190 7.25 -7.35 14.92
CA VAL A 190 6.64 -7.51 16.23
C VAL A 190 6.47 -6.12 16.80
N GLU A 191 5.25 -5.72 17.07
CA GLU A 191 4.92 -4.37 17.58
C GLU A 191 4.29 -4.46 18.96
N GLY A 192 4.66 -3.54 19.85
CA GLY A 192 3.97 -3.39 21.13
C GLY A 192 2.49 -3.05 20.91
N PHE A 193 1.64 -3.69 21.68
CA PHE A 193 0.20 -3.40 21.65
C PHE A 193 -0.04 -1.95 22.13
N VAL A 194 -0.89 -1.25 21.42
CA VAL A 194 -1.34 0.09 21.80
C VAL A 194 -2.81 0.00 22.20
N ASP A 195 -3.08 0.34 23.45
CA ASP A 195 -4.45 0.48 23.95
C ASP A 195 -4.93 1.90 23.62
N PHE A 196 -5.71 2.05 22.56
CA PHE A 196 -6.18 3.33 22.05
C PHE A 196 -7.70 3.46 22.23
N ASP A 197 -8.16 4.67 22.45
CA ASP A 197 -9.60 4.97 22.60
C ASP A 197 -10.35 4.82 21.27
N TYR A 198 -9.72 5.23 20.16
CA TYR A 198 -10.26 5.13 18.81
C TYR A 198 -9.15 5.16 17.76
N GLU A 199 -9.46 4.69 16.58
CA GLU A 199 -8.59 4.70 15.40
C GLU A 199 -9.17 5.64 14.34
N ILE A 200 -8.29 6.35 13.65
CA ILE A 200 -8.68 7.25 12.56
C ILE A 200 -7.90 6.97 11.28
N THR A 201 -8.53 7.31 10.17
CA THR A 201 -7.84 7.51 8.90
C THR A 201 -7.72 9.01 8.63
N GLN A 202 -6.51 9.50 8.47
CA GLN A 202 -6.22 10.88 8.09
C GLN A 202 -5.82 10.93 6.62
N LEU A 203 -6.74 11.28 5.74
CA LEU A 203 -6.42 11.50 4.34
C LEU A 203 -5.64 12.81 4.18
N THR A 204 -4.56 12.73 3.41
CA THR A 204 -3.71 13.87 3.08
C THR A 204 -3.56 13.98 1.57
N VAL A 205 -3.61 15.20 1.05
CA VAL A 205 -3.45 15.48 -0.38
C VAL A 205 -2.23 16.37 -0.57
N ARG A 206 -1.17 15.83 -1.16
CA ARG A 206 0.01 16.61 -1.56
C ARG A 206 -0.24 17.20 -2.94
N HIS A 207 -0.07 18.52 -3.07
CA HIS A 207 -0.31 19.26 -4.30
C HIS A 207 0.70 20.42 -4.44
N VAL A 208 0.69 21.11 -5.59
CA VAL A 208 1.65 22.21 -5.90
C VAL A 208 1.64 23.34 -4.88
N GLY A 209 0.52 23.58 -4.18
CA GLY A 209 0.40 24.60 -3.13
C GLY A 209 0.78 24.13 -1.73
N GLY A 210 1.14 22.85 -1.54
CA GLY A 210 1.47 22.30 -0.21
C GLY A 210 0.81 20.96 0.07
N THR A 211 0.32 20.78 1.29
CA THR A 211 -0.42 19.59 1.72
C THR A 211 -1.72 20.00 2.38
N SER A 212 -2.83 19.47 1.90
CA SER A 212 -4.15 19.60 2.51
C SER A 212 -4.48 18.36 3.33
N PHE A 213 -5.19 18.57 4.44
CA PHE A 213 -5.65 17.51 5.32
C PHE A 213 -7.17 17.49 5.26
N CYS A 214 -7.75 16.31 4.97
CA CYS A 214 -9.20 16.12 5.08
C CYS A 214 -9.59 16.01 6.55
N ASP A 215 -10.89 16.16 6.85
CA ASP A 215 -11.37 15.86 8.18
C ASP A 215 -11.06 14.39 8.54
N PRO A 216 -10.67 14.10 9.79
CA PRO A 216 -10.37 12.72 10.22
C PRO A 216 -11.59 11.82 10.03
N ILE A 217 -11.37 10.62 9.55
CA ILE A 217 -12.39 9.58 9.42
C ILE A 217 -12.25 8.62 10.60
N GLY A 218 -13.29 8.54 11.42
CA GLY A 218 -13.43 7.49 12.42
C GLY A 218 -13.95 6.21 11.79
N HIS A 219 -13.55 5.06 12.33
CA HIS A 219 -14.04 3.79 11.83
C HIS A 219 -14.03 2.71 12.90
N VAL A 220 -14.84 1.68 12.68
CA VAL A 220 -14.85 0.43 13.43
C VAL A 220 -14.41 -0.69 12.51
N GLN A 221 -13.42 -1.46 12.96
CA GLN A 221 -12.98 -2.68 12.29
C GLN A 221 -13.36 -3.90 13.13
N VAL A 222 -13.83 -4.95 12.46
CA VAL A 222 -14.08 -6.25 13.07
C VAL A 222 -13.39 -7.29 12.19
N ASP A 223 -12.50 -8.08 12.79
CA ASP A 223 -11.71 -9.11 12.10
C ASP A 223 -10.92 -8.59 10.87
N GLY A 224 -10.50 -7.32 10.94
CA GLY A 224 -9.76 -6.66 9.85
C GLY A 224 -10.63 -6.01 8.77
N ASP A 225 -11.95 -6.19 8.84
CA ASP A 225 -12.90 -5.57 7.91
C ASP A 225 -13.46 -4.25 8.47
N TYR A 226 -13.53 -3.23 7.63
CA TYR A 226 -14.29 -2.02 7.92
C TYR A 226 -15.77 -2.33 8.02
N ARG A 227 -16.40 -2.04 9.16
CA ARG A 227 -17.83 -2.23 9.38
C ARG A 227 -18.61 -0.94 9.35
N GLU A 228 -18.06 0.10 9.94
CA GLU A 228 -18.63 1.44 9.98
C GLU A 228 -17.55 2.48 9.80
N SER A 229 -17.88 3.59 9.17
CA SER A 229 -17.02 4.78 9.12
C SER A 229 -17.87 6.04 9.16
N TRP A 230 -17.32 7.11 9.71
CA TRP A 230 -17.96 8.42 9.79
C TRP A 230 -16.93 9.53 9.63
N GLN A 231 -17.37 10.69 9.16
CA GLN A 231 -16.54 11.87 8.98
C GLN A 231 -17.38 13.13 9.25
N PRO A 232 -16.90 14.07 10.07
CA PRO A 232 -15.62 14.05 10.79
C PRO A 232 -15.63 13.17 12.04
N GLN A 233 -14.47 12.65 12.42
CA GLN A 233 -14.27 12.08 13.75
C GLN A 233 -14.07 13.22 14.76
N PRO A 234 -14.87 13.31 15.82
CA PRO A 234 -14.57 14.22 16.92
C PRO A 234 -13.21 13.87 17.55
N MET A 235 -12.32 14.84 17.60
CA MET A 235 -10.99 14.68 18.21
C MET A 235 -11.02 15.27 19.62
N THR A 236 -10.40 14.56 20.59
CA THR A 236 -10.24 15.01 21.98
C THR A 236 -8.90 15.69 22.19
#